data_a2a86f5d17601019dd074ae300c7d66f
#
_entry.id   a2a86f5d17601019dd074ae300c7d66f
#
_cell.length_a   1.000
_cell.length_b   1.000
_cell.length_c   1.000
_cell.angle_alpha   90.00
_cell.angle_beta   90.00
_cell.angle_gamma   90.00
#
_symmetry.space_group_name_H-M   'P 1'
#
loop_
_entity.id
_entity.type
_entity.pdbx_description
1 polymer ?
#
loop_
_entity_poly.entity_id
_entity_poly.type
_entity_poly.pdbx_seq_one_letter_code
_entity_poly.pdbx_strand_id
1 'polypeptide(L)'
;MVLSLVQFLSLSQEDSTQIIDTRSDAEFLQGFIPGSIHVALDEIKTLNALKVIEQDCPIILVCDQGTEEILIKRFELLGYTQVKGYLEGGFSTWSAAGEKIDLIIEVEVDELAMDIPFDEYLMILDIRTEDVYDKAHIKDSINLPLIEFGDPGAMSELDEHFNIYLIDDLGKQLLLAASILKKQGIHNIRIVQDGWDAVEFLKNKFTIVASPKKDTNSESFLDN
;
A
#
# COMPACT_ATOMS: atom_id res chain seq x y z
N MET A 1 12.27 19.91 -10.52
CA MET A 1 13.73 19.97 -10.82
C MET A 1 14.20 18.57 -11.19
N VAL A 2 15.11 18.44 -12.17
CA VAL A 2 15.76 17.14 -12.50
C VAL A 2 16.83 16.86 -11.45
N LEU A 3 16.87 15.65 -10.93
CA LEU A 3 17.88 15.17 -9.97
C LEU A 3 18.76 14.12 -10.65
N SER A 4 20.08 14.33 -10.66
CA SER A 4 21.00 13.27 -11.01
C SER A 4 20.90 12.11 -10.01
N LEU A 5 21.37 10.91 -10.37
CA LEU A 5 21.36 9.75 -9.47
C LEU A 5 22.06 10.06 -8.12
N VAL A 6 23.18 10.76 -8.17
CA VAL A 6 23.95 11.13 -6.95
C VAL A 6 23.13 12.05 -6.03
N GLN A 7 22.43 13.03 -6.61
CA GLN A 7 21.56 13.93 -5.84
C GLN A 7 20.34 13.17 -5.28
N PHE A 8 19.75 12.30 -6.09
CA PHE A 8 18.61 11.47 -5.66
C PHE A 8 19.01 10.54 -4.50
N LEU A 9 20.14 9.83 -4.61
CA LEU A 9 20.70 8.99 -3.56
C LEU A 9 20.98 9.79 -2.27
N SER A 10 21.54 10.99 -2.38
CA SER A 10 21.79 11.82 -1.20
C SER A 10 20.49 12.21 -0.49
N LEU A 11 19.45 12.61 -1.25
CA LEU A 11 18.15 12.96 -0.68
C LEU A 11 17.40 11.73 -0.12
N SER A 12 17.49 10.58 -0.77
CA SER A 12 16.82 9.36 -0.32
C SER A 12 17.34 8.80 1.01
N GLN A 13 18.53 9.21 1.42
CA GLN A 13 19.13 8.83 2.71
C GLN A 13 18.72 9.76 3.87
N GLU A 14 18.03 10.86 3.59
CA GLU A 14 17.50 11.75 4.63
C GLU A 14 16.20 11.16 5.19
N ASP A 15 16.13 10.89 6.50
CA ASP A 15 15.03 10.21 7.18
C ASP A 15 13.65 10.82 6.89
N SER A 16 13.59 12.14 6.67
CA SER A 16 12.34 12.86 6.37
C SER A 16 11.93 12.79 4.89
N THR A 17 12.82 12.37 3.99
CA THR A 17 12.53 12.39 2.55
C THR A 17 11.62 11.24 2.15
N GLN A 18 10.57 11.58 1.40
CA GLN A 18 9.61 10.63 0.86
C GLN A 18 9.91 10.35 -0.62
N ILE A 19 10.06 9.07 -0.97
CA ILE A 19 10.17 8.64 -2.37
C ILE A 19 8.78 8.24 -2.83
N ILE A 20 8.27 8.87 -3.88
CA ILE A 20 6.98 8.54 -4.48
C ILE A 20 7.21 8.02 -5.88
N ASP A 21 6.73 6.79 -6.14
CA ASP A 21 6.77 6.15 -7.44
C ASP A 21 5.39 6.21 -8.08
N THR A 22 5.30 6.85 -9.22
CA THR A 22 4.02 7.04 -9.94
C THR A 22 4.01 6.36 -11.31
N ARG A 23 4.93 5.42 -11.53
CA ARG A 23 4.90 4.55 -12.71
C ARG A 23 3.65 3.66 -12.71
N SER A 24 3.39 2.98 -13.81
CA SER A 24 2.30 2.00 -13.86
C SER A 24 2.50 0.86 -12.86
N ASP A 25 1.39 0.24 -12.43
CA ASP A 25 1.38 -0.93 -11.54
C ASP A 25 2.29 -2.05 -12.08
N ALA A 26 2.18 -2.32 -13.38
CA ALA A 26 2.97 -3.35 -14.04
C ALA A 26 4.49 -3.09 -13.99
N GLU A 27 4.92 -1.82 -14.09
CA GLU A 27 6.33 -1.45 -13.97
C GLU A 27 6.81 -1.47 -12.52
N PHE A 28 5.96 -1.07 -11.58
CA PHE A 28 6.27 -1.12 -10.15
C PHE A 28 6.44 -2.56 -9.68
N LEU A 29 5.59 -3.50 -10.12
CA LEU A 29 5.71 -4.93 -9.82
C LEU A 29 7.00 -5.56 -10.35
N GLN A 30 7.59 -5.03 -11.44
CA GLN A 30 8.88 -5.51 -11.93
C GLN A 30 10.06 -5.09 -11.05
N GLY A 31 9.86 -4.17 -10.14
CA GLY A 31 10.82 -3.69 -9.18
C GLY A 31 10.73 -2.18 -8.93
N PHE A 32 11.07 -1.79 -7.72
CA PHE A 32 10.99 -0.41 -7.27
C PHE A 32 12.13 -0.05 -6.32
N ILE A 33 12.31 1.24 -6.08
CA ILE A 33 13.30 1.76 -5.14
C ILE A 33 12.85 1.44 -3.70
N PRO A 34 13.66 0.77 -2.87
CA PRO A 34 13.29 0.45 -1.49
C PRO A 34 12.82 1.70 -0.72
N GLY A 35 11.69 1.56 0.00
CA GLY A 35 11.08 2.64 0.76
C GLY A 35 10.24 3.63 -0.06
N SER A 36 10.09 3.43 -1.38
CA SER A 36 9.15 4.23 -2.16
C SER A 36 7.70 3.82 -1.89
N ILE A 37 6.81 4.81 -1.90
CA ILE A 37 5.36 4.61 -1.86
C ILE A 37 4.85 4.68 -3.30
N HIS A 38 4.13 3.63 -3.72
CA HIS A 38 3.48 3.59 -5.02
C HIS A 38 2.12 4.29 -4.98
N VAL A 39 1.89 5.16 -5.95
CA VAL A 39 0.56 5.73 -6.18
C VAL A 39 0.39 6.07 -7.65
N ALA A 40 -0.65 5.54 -8.27
CA ALA A 40 -0.97 5.87 -9.65
C ALA A 40 -1.20 7.39 -9.84
N LEU A 41 -0.81 7.90 -10.99
CA LEU A 41 -0.85 9.33 -11.32
C LEU A 41 -2.21 9.99 -11.04
N ASP A 42 -3.30 9.31 -11.30
CA ASP A 42 -4.68 9.79 -11.12
C ASP A 42 -5.18 9.64 -9.67
N GLU A 43 -4.47 8.86 -8.85
CA GLU A 43 -4.82 8.58 -7.46
C GLU A 43 -4.01 9.36 -6.42
N ILE A 44 -3.11 10.27 -6.83
CA ILE A 44 -2.27 11.06 -5.93
C ILE A 44 -3.07 11.75 -4.82
N LYS A 45 -4.32 12.17 -5.09
CA LYS A 45 -5.22 12.74 -4.08
C LYS A 45 -5.49 11.82 -2.89
N THR A 46 -5.38 10.51 -3.08
CA THR A 46 -5.57 9.49 -2.04
C THR A 46 -4.53 9.62 -0.93
N LEU A 47 -3.29 10.04 -1.26
CA LEU A 47 -2.22 10.23 -0.28
C LEU A 47 -2.62 11.22 0.84
N ASN A 48 -3.34 12.28 0.49
CA ASN A 48 -3.82 13.26 1.48
C ASN A 48 -4.86 12.66 2.43
N ALA A 49 -5.74 11.81 1.90
CA ALA A 49 -6.77 11.16 2.73
C ALA A 49 -6.14 10.18 3.70
N LEU A 50 -5.13 9.43 3.25
CA LEU A 50 -4.45 8.41 4.05
C LEU A 50 -3.47 8.98 5.09
N LYS A 51 -3.04 10.23 4.95
CA LYS A 51 -2.05 10.89 5.82
C LYS A 51 -0.72 10.10 5.96
N VAL A 52 -0.39 9.29 4.97
CA VAL A 52 0.85 8.49 4.97
C VAL A 52 2.07 9.28 4.51
N ILE A 53 1.85 10.47 3.99
CA ILE A 53 2.88 11.43 3.59
C ILE A 53 2.61 12.76 4.28
N GLU A 54 3.60 13.25 5.00
CA GLU A 54 3.54 14.58 5.61
C GLU A 54 3.74 15.68 4.55
N GLN A 55 2.90 16.71 4.58
CA GLN A 55 2.93 17.76 3.55
C GLN A 55 4.21 18.59 3.57
N ASP A 56 4.84 18.73 4.74
CA ASP A 56 6.04 19.54 4.92
C ASP A 56 7.35 18.75 4.68
N CYS A 57 7.26 17.44 4.44
CA CYS A 57 8.42 16.61 4.16
C CYS A 57 8.92 16.75 2.73
N PRO A 58 10.24 16.65 2.51
CA PRO A 58 10.81 16.59 1.17
C PRO A 58 10.27 15.40 0.38
N ILE A 59 9.84 15.64 -0.86
CA ILE A 59 9.38 14.59 -1.78
C ILE A 59 10.32 14.54 -2.97
N ILE A 60 10.76 13.34 -3.33
CA ILE A 60 11.45 13.03 -4.58
C ILE A 60 10.64 12.00 -5.36
N LEU A 61 10.62 12.15 -6.69
CA LEU A 61 9.71 11.40 -7.56
C LEU A 61 10.44 10.40 -8.44
N VAL A 62 9.83 9.25 -8.62
CA VAL A 62 10.12 8.29 -9.68
C VAL A 62 8.89 8.24 -10.58
N CYS A 63 9.04 8.53 -11.85
CA CYS A 63 7.92 8.67 -12.76
C CYS A 63 8.32 8.38 -14.22
N ASP A 64 7.32 8.23 -15.06
CA ASP A 64 7.50 8.03 -16.49
C ASP A 64 7.92 9.34 -17.18
N GLN A 65 8.73 9.20 -18.20
CA GLN A 65 9.20 10.33 -18.98
C GLN A 65 8.02 11.10 -19.60
N GLY A 66 8.01 12.41 -19.39
CA GLY A 66 6.98 13.31 -19.89
C GLY A 66 5.82 13.57 -18.92
N THR A 67 5.78 12.90 -17.76
CA THR A 67 4.76 13.13 -16.73
C THR A 67 5.23 14.07 -15.61
N GLU A 68 6.51 14.41 -15.57
CA GLU A 68 7.20 15.05 -14.46
C GLU A 68 6.58 16.41 -14.07
N GLU A 69 6.34 17.26 -15.06
CA GLU A 69 5.77 18.60 -14.78
C GLU A 69 4.32 18.52 -14.31
N ILE A 70 3.55 17.58 -14.86
CA ILE A 70 2.15 17.34 -14.45
C ILE A 70 2.13 16.86 -12.99
N LEU A 71 3.04 15.96 -12.64
CA LEU A 71 3.16 15.44 -11.28
C LEU A 71 3.50 16.53 -10.28
N ILE A 72 4.55 17.31 -10.52
CA ILE A 72 4.96 18.40 -9.63
C ILE A 72 3.78 19.34 -9.38
N LYS A 73 3.07 19.74 -10.44
CA LYS A 73 1.89 20.60 -10.31
C LYS A 73 0.75 19.95 -9.50
N ARG A 74 0.53 18.63 -9.65
CA ARG A 74 -0.49 17.93 -8.87
C ARG A 74 -0.13 17.90 -7.39
N PHE A 75 1.11 17.60 -7.03
CA PHE A 75 1.58 17.64 -5.65
C PHE A 75 1.45 19.04 -5.05
N GLU A 76 1.85 20.09 -5.78
CA GLU A 76 1.69 21.49 -5.35
C GLU A 76 0.21 21.84 -5.09
N LEU A 77 -0.70 21.45 -5.99
CA LEU A 77 -2.14 21.70 -5.82
C LEU A 77 -2.74 20.97 -4.62
N LEU A 78 -2.14 19.85 -4.20
CA LEU A 78 -2.53 19.09 -3.00
C LEU A 78 -1.88 19.62 -1.71
N GLY A 79 -1.07 20.70 -1.81
CA GLY A 79 -0.43 21.33 -0.66
C GLY A 79 0.97 20.80 -0.33
N TYR A 80 1.53 19.89 -1.13
CA TYR A 80 2.91 19.43 -0.96
C TYR A 80 3.90 20.43 -1.56
N THR A 81 4.46 21.29 -0.71
CA THR A 81 5.33 22.40 -1.14
C THR A 81 6.81 22.03 -1.25
N GLN A 82 7.18 20.84 -0.79
CA GLN A 82 8.58 20.40 -0.70
C GLN A 82 8.97 19.35 -1.74
N VAL A 83 8.37 19.39 -2.94
CA VAL A 83 8.79 18.54 -4.05
C VAL A 83 10.15 18.99 -4.55
N LYS A 84 11.20 18.19 -4.25
CA LYS A 84 12.61 18.50 -4.59
C LYS A 84 12.92 18.24 -6.05
N GLY A 85 12.22 17.27 -6.66
CA GLY A 85 12.38 16.94 -8.07
C GLY A 85 12.12 15.45 -8.34
N TYR A 86 12.61 15.00 -9.49
CA TYR A 86 12.47 13.63 -9.97
C TYR A 86 13.80 13.07 -10.45
N LEU A 87 13.95 11.74 -10.39
CA LEU A 87 15.14 11.04 -10.85
C LEU A 87 15.27 11.16 -12.37
N GLU A 88 16.40 11.69 -12.86
CA GLU A 88 16.71 11.76 -14.28
C GLU A 88 16.75 10.35 -14.89
N GLY A 89 15.95 10.12 -15.93
CA GLY A 89 15.80 8.80 -16.54
C GLY A 89 15.00 7.79 -15.71
N GLY A 90 14.38 8.22 -14.62
CA GLY A 90 13.47 7.41 -13.80
C GLY A 90 14.10 6.15 -13.22
N PHE A 91 13.29 5.12 -12.97
CA PHE A 91 13.73 3.85 -12.39
C PHE A 91 14.81 3.13 -13.23
N SER A 92 14.82 3.33 -14.54
CA SER A 92 15.85 2.74 -15.42
C SER A 92 17.27 3.21 -15.05
N THR A 93 17.45 4.48 -14.67
CA THR A 93 18.73 5.00 -14.18
C THR A 93 19.17 4.33 -12.88
N TRP A 94 18.23 4.15 -11.94
CA TRP A 94 18.47 3.45 -10.67
C TRP A 94 18.92 2.02 -10.88
N SER A 95 18.16 1.26 -11.67
CA SER A 95 18.44 -0.15 -11.96
C SER A 95 19.74 -0.35 -12.74
N ALA A 96 20.01 0.51 -13.74
CA ALA A 96 21.26 0.44 -14.53
C ALA A 96 22.52 0.74 -13.70
N ALA A 97 22.40 1.50 -12.62
CA ALA A 97 23.49 1.75 -11.70
C ALA A 97 23.78 0.58 -10.74
N GLY A 98 22.96 -0.46 -10.75
CA GLY A 98 23.09 -1.62 -9.85
C GLY A 98 22.65 -1.34 -8.41
N GLU A 99 21.84 -0.31 -8.21
CA GLU A 99 21.29 0.01 -6.89
C GLU A 99 20.26 -1.06 -6.45
N LYS A 100 20.03 -1.14 -5.14
CA LYS A 100 19.09 -2.11 -4.57
C LYS A 100 17.67 -1.86 -5.09
N ILE A 101 16.99 -2.93 -5.44
CA ILE A 101 15.56 -2.92 -5.79
C ILE A 101 14.77 -3.79 -4.80
N ASP A 102 13.53 -3.44 -4.59
CA ASP A 102 12.56 -4.24 -3.84
C ASP A 102 11.47 -4.75 -4.76
N LEU A 103 10.74 -5.77 -4.31
CA LEU A 103 9.70 -6.46 -5.06
C LEU A 103 8.47 -6.69 -4.18
N ILE A 104 7.30 -6.67 -4.79
CA ILE A 104 6.05 -7.17 -4.21
C ILE A 104 5.66 -8.40 -4.99
N ILE A 105 5.28 -9.47 -4.28
CA ILE A 105 4.85 -10.72 -4.89
C ILE A 105 3.35 -10.64 -5.10
N GLU A 106 2.91 -10.80 -6.34
CA GLU A 106 1.51 -10.99 -6.69
C GLU A 106 1.21 -12.48 -6.75
N VAL A 107 0.09 -12.91 -6.16
CA VAL A 107 -0.33 -14.30 -6.12
C VAL A 107 -1.77 -14.45 -6.60
N GLU A 108 -2.05 -15.57 -7.22
CA GLU A 108 -3.41 -15.97 -7.55
C GLU A 108 -4.19 -16.34 -6.28
N VAL A 109 -5.49 -16.13 -6.28
CA VAL A 109 -6.35 -16.50 -5.14
C VAL A 109 -6.31 -17.98 -4.81
N ASP A 110 -6.01 -18.83 -5.77
CA ASP A 110 -5.81 -20.26 -5.59
C ASP A 110 -4.58 -20.59 -4.74
N GLU A 111 -3.51 -19.83 -4.90
CA GLU A 111 -2.28 -19.98 -4.10
C GLU A 111 -2.58 -19.64 -2.64
N LEU A 112 -3.27 -18.52 -2.37
CA LEU A 112 -3.72 -18.18 -1.02
C LEU A 112 -4.51 -19.34 -0.40
N ALA A 113 -5.50 -19.91 -1.13
CA ALA A 113 -6.31 -21.01 -0.63
C ALA A 113 -5.49 -22.27 -0.32
N MET A 114 -4.40 -22.51 -1.08
CA MET A 114 -3.49 -23.62 -0.82
C MET A 114 -2.56 -23.34 0.36
N ASP A 115 -2.16 -22.11 0.60
CA ASP A 115 -1.21 -21.75 1.66
C ASP A 115 -1.86 -21.73 3.05
N ILE A 116 -3.13 -21.29 3.15
CA ILE A 116 -3.87 -21.18 4.43
C ILE A 116 -3.71 -22.43 5.35
N PRO A 117 -3.87 -23.67 4.89
CA PRO A 117 -3.77 -24.83 5.78
C PRO A 117 -2.35 -25.24 6.17
N PHE A 118 -1.31 -24.68 5.55
CA PHE A 118 0.07 -25.15 5.70
C PHE A 118 1.03 -24.12 6.29
N ASP A 119 0.68 -22.82 6.22
CA ASP A 119 1.53 -21.74 6.72
C ASP A 119 0.95 -21.20 8.04
N GLU A 120 1.56 -21.59 9.16
CA GLU A 120 1.16 -21.13 10.50
C GLU A 120 1.45 -19.66 10.78
N TYR A 121 2.29 -19.03 9.93
CA TYR A 121 2.61 -17.59 10.00
C TYR A 121 1.82 -16.77 8.97
N LEU A 122 0.90 -17.39 8.24
CA LEU A 122 0.08 -16.69 7.27
C LEU A 122 -0.92 -15.75 7.98
N MET A 123 -0.89 -14.50 7.57
CA MET A 123 -1.84 -13.49 7.98
C MET A 123 -2.56 -12.93 6.75
N ILE A 124 -3.89 -13.01 6.74
CA ILE A 124 -4.69 -12.33 5.72
C ILE A 124 -5.07 -10.97 6.27
N LEU A 125 -4.61 -9.93 5.59
CA LEU A 125 -4.91 -8.54 5.92
C LEU A 125 -5.89 -7.97 4.89
N ASP A 126 -7.14 -7.80 5.32
CA ASP A 126 -8.22 -7.25 4.51
C ASP A 126 -8.26 -5.73 4.71
N ILE A 127 -7.92 -4.98 3.66
CA ILE A 127 -7.82 -3.52 3.71
C ILE A 127 -9.12 -2.81 3.29
N ARG A 128 -10.20 -3.56 3.08
CA ARG A 128 -11.53 -3.00 2.80
C ARG A 128 -12.07 -2.27 4.02
N THR A 129 -13.06 -1.42 3.79
CA THR A 129 -13.74 -0.73 4.90
C THR A 129 -14.42 -1.72 5.84
N GLU A 130 -14.51 -1.38 7.14
CA GLU A 130 -15.12 -2.21 8.17
C GLU A 130 -16.54 -2.68 7.78
N ASP A 131 -17.36 -1.77 7.24
CA ASP A 131 -18.73 -2.09 6.80
C ASP A 131 -18.79 -3.17 5.71
N VAL A 132 -17.78 -3.27 4.85
CA VAL A 132 -17.70 -4.27 3.79
C VAL A 132 -17.16 -5.58 4.36
N TYR A 133 -16.11 -5.51 5.15
CA TYR A 133 -15.52 -6.65 5.84
C TYR A 133 -16.53 -7.35 6.75
N ASP A 134 -17.30 -6.61 7.55
CA ASP A 134 -18.28 -7.15 8.48
C ASP A 134 -19.39 -7.97 7.78
N LYS A 135 -19.70 -7.67 6.53
CA LYS A 135 -20.70 -8.42 5.75
C LYS A 135 -20.20 -9.79 5.32
N ALA A 136 -18.94 -9.86 4.90
CA ALA A 136 -18.31 -11.10 4.45
C ALA A 136 -16.79 -10.95 4.39
N HIS A 137 -16.06 -11.85 5.05
CA HIS A 137 -14.60 -11.92 5.01
C HIS A 137 -14.11 -13.36 5.14
N ILE A 138 -12.84 -13.61 4.83
CA ILE A 138 -12.21 -14.91 5.06
C ILE A 138 -12.05 -15.09 6.57
N LYS A 139 -12.48 -16.26 7.07
CA LYS A 139 -12.33 -16.57 8.50
C LYS A 139 -10.88 -16.37 8.95
N ASP A 140 -10.70 -15.83 10.14
CA ASP A 140 -9.41 -15.54 10.78
C ASP A 140 -8.58 -14.46 10.06
N SER A 141 -9.13 -13.76 9.05
CA SER A 141 -8.49 -12.55 8.51
C SER A 141 -8.60 -11.38 9.48
N ILE A 142 -7.66 -10.44 9.37
CA ILE A 142 -7.64 -9.19 10.14
C ILE A 142 -8.11 -8.07 9.22
N ASN A 143 -9.03 -7.23 9.70
CA ASN A 143 -9.41 -6.01 8.98
C ASN A 143 -8.55 -4.84 9.46
N LEU A 144 -7.85 -4.23 8.53
CA LEU A 144 -7.17 -2.97 8.72
C LEU A 144 -7.44 -2.09 7.49
N PRO A 145 -8.48 -1.27 7.53
CA PRO A 145 -8.83 -0.39 6.42
C PRO A 145 -7.66 0.50 5.99
N LEU A 146 -7.46 0.63 4.68
CA LEU A 146 -6.34 1.41 4.15
C LEU A 146 -6.25 2.84 4.72
N ILE A 147 -7.40 3.42 5.10
CA ILE A 147 -7.45 4.77 5.71
C ILE A 147 -6.73 4.84 7.07
N GLU A 148 -6.52 3.72 7.73
CA GLU A 148 -5.87 3.62 9.04
C GLU A 148 -4.36 3.42 8.95
N PHE A 149 -3.80 3.24 7.74
CA PHE A 149 -2.37 3.02 7.52
C PHE A 149 -1.48 4.20 7.93
N GLY A 150 -2.06 5.40 8.09
CA GLY A 150 -1.37 6.56 8.67
C GLY A 150 -1.33 6.58 10.20
N ASP A 151 -2.02 5.65 10.88
CA ASP A 151 -2.04 5.54 12.34
C ASP A 151 -1.02 4.47 12.81
N PRO A 152 0.08 4.87 13.49
CA PRO A 152 1.05 3.91 14.01
C PRO A 152 0.45 2.93 15.02
N GLY A 153 -0.62 3.30 15.72
CA GLY A 153 -1.32 2.43 16.67
C GLY A 153 -2.03 1.28 15.97
N ALA A 154 -2.70 1.55 14.86
CA ALA A 154 -3.39 0.54 14.06
C ALA A 154 -2.42 -0.48 13.44
N MET A 155 -1.18 -0.06 13.17
CA MET A 155 -0.15 -0.90 12.57
C MET A 155 0.64 -1.73 13.59
N SER A 156 0.44 -1.53 14.90
CA SER A 156 1.26 -2.12 15.96
C SER A 156 1.15 -3.64 16.10
N GLU A 157 0.10 -4.24 15.54
CA GLU A 157 -0.12 -5.69 15.56
C GLU A 157 0.54 -6.41 14.37
N LEU A 158 1.03 -5.65 13.39
CA LEU A 158 1.70 -6.20 12.22
C LEU A 158 3.18 -6.43 12.54
N ASP A 159 3.64 -7.67 12.34
CA ASP A 159 5.01 -8.08 12.61
C ASP A 159 5.65 -8.63 11.32
N GLU A 160 6.96 -8.39 11.17
CA GLU A 160 7.75 -8.91 10.04
C GLU A 160 7.84 -10.45 9.99
N HIS A 161 7.46 -11.14 11.07
CA HIS A 161 7.43 -12.60 11.12
C HIS A 161 6.26 -13.20 10.36
N PHE A 162 5.22 -12.43 10.08
CA PHE A 162 4.07 -12.92 9.33
C PHE A 162 4.30 -12.88 7.82
N ASN A 163 3.76 -13.88 7.14
CA ASN A 163 3.55 -13.86 5.70
C ASN A 163 2.21 -13.20 5.41
N ILE A 164 2.22 -11.91 5.08
CA ILE A 164 1.00 -11.11 4.95
C ILE A 164 0.46 -11.19 3.52
N TYR A 165 -0.80 -11.60 3.40
CA TYR A 165 -1.57 -11.59 2.16
C TYR A 165 -2.58 -10.44 2.20
N LEU A 166 -2.40 -9.46 1.34
CA LEU A 166 -3.28 -8.28 1.25
C LEU A 166 -4.45 -8.57 0.33
N ILE A 167 -5.64 -8.19 0.78
CA ILE A 167 -6.89 -8.27 0.01
C ILE A 167 -7.61 -6.92 0.09
N ASP A 168 -8.05 -6.40 -1.05
CA ASP A 168 -9.03 -5.31 -1.16
C ASP A 168 -10.24 -5.74 -1.99
N ASP A 169 -11.08 -4.81 -2.44
CA ASP A 169 -12.25 -5.16 -3.25
C ASP A 169 -11.88 -5.70 -4.64
N LEU A 170 -11.00 -5.01 -5.37
CA LEU A 170 -10.72 -5.21 -6.80
C LEU A 170 -9.23 -5.30 -7.15
N GLY A 171 -8.35 -5.43 -6.18
CA GLY A 171 -6.90 -5.43 -6.38
C GLY A 171 -6.26 -4.06 -6.64
N LYS A 172 -7.02 -2.98 -6.67
CA LYS A 172 -6.53 -1.67 -7.13
C LYS A 172 -5.69 -0.88 -6.13
N GLN A 173 -5.89 -1.11 -4.82
CA GLN A 173 -5.19 -0.38 -3.76
C GLN A 173 -4.08 -1.20 -3.11
N LEU A 174 -3.88 -2.43 -3.57
CA LEU A 174 -2.94 -3.37 -2.95
C LEU A 174 -1.49 -2.92 -3.06
N LEU A 175 -1.07 -2.36 -4.19
CA LEU A 175 0.30 -1.87 -4.36
C LEU A 175 0.61 -0.66 -3.49
N LEU A 176 -0.34 0.26 -3.37
CA LEU A 176 -0.23 1.38 -2.43
C LEU A 176 -0.09 0.86 -1.00
N ALA A 177 -0.98 -0.02 -0.56
CA ALA A 177 -0.95 -0.62 0.77
C ALA A 177 0.38 -1.37 1.02
N ALA A 178 0.78 -2.25 0.10
CA ALA A 178 2.01 -3.03 0.21
C ALA A 178 3.26 -2.14 0.28
N SER A 179 3.34 -1.08 -0.52
CA SER A 179 4.47 -0.15 -0.51
C SER A 179 4.57 0.64 0.80
N ILE A 180 3.43 1.02 1.40
CA ILE A 180 3.40 1.66 2.72
C ILE A 180 3.92 0.71 3.79
N LEU A 181 3.44 -0.54 3.81
CA LEU A 181 3.89 -1.56 4.75
C LEU A 181 5.39 -1.84 4.62
N LYS A 182 5.89 -2.01 3.39
CA LYS A 182 7.32 -2.22 3.15
C LYS A 182 8.18 -1.06 3.62
N LYS A 183 7.72 0.17 3.44
CA LYS A 183 8.40 1.36 3.97
C LYS A 183 8.48 1.35 5.50
N GLN A 184 7.52 0.74 6.17
CA GLN A 184 7.49 0.59 7.64
C GLN A 184 8.28 -0.62 8.14
N GLY A 185 8.97 -1.36 7.24
CA GLY A 185 9.83 -2.50 7.60
C GLY A 185 9.15 -3.87 7.51
N ILE A 186 7.90 -3.95 7.05
CA ILE A 186 7.19 -5.21 6.85
C ILE A 186 7.46 -5.69 5.42
N HIS A 187 8.27 -6.72 5.25
CA HIS A 187 8.77 -7.12 3.93
C HIS A 187 8.11 -8.36 3.32
N ASN A 188 7.59 -9.28 4.14
CA ASN A 188 6.95 -10.51 3.68
C ASN A 188 5.51 -10.28 3.26
N ILE A 189 5.31 -9.54 2.18
CA ILE A 189 3.99 -9.15 1.69
C ILE A 189 3.72 -9.79 0.33
N ARG A 190 2.52 -10.34 0.19
CA ARG A 190 1.92 -10.78 -1.06
C ARG A 190 0.63 -10.02 -1.28
N ILE A 191 0.33 -9.69 -2.52
CA ILE A 191 -0.95 -9.10 -2.91
C ILE A 191 -1.77 -10.16 -3.65
N VAL A 192 -3.04 -10.27 -3.31
CA VAL A 192 -3.94 -11.24 -3.96
C VAL A 192 -4.57 -10.57 -5.18
N GLN A 193 -4.26 -11.11 -6.36
CA GLN A 193 -4.77 -10.59 -7.62
C GLN A 193 -6.30 -10.56 -7.63
N ASP A 194 -6.88 -9.48 -8.18
CA ASP A 194 -8.31 -9.22 -8.25
C ASP A 194 -9.03 -9.19 -6.88
N GLY A 195 -8.29 -9.24 -5.77
CA GLY A 195 -8.80 -9.02 -4.42
C GLY A 195 -10.00 -9.88 -4.03
N TRP A 196 -11.00 -9.26 -3.40
CA TRP A 196 -12.20 -9.94 -2.92
C TRP A 196 -13.06 -10.52 -4.04
N ASP A 197 -13.11 -9.92 -5.22
CA ASP A 197 -13.86 -10.46 -6.36
C ASP A 197 -13.35 -11.86 -6.74
N ALA A 198 -12.03 -12.09 -6.71
CA ALA A 198 -11.45 -13.41 -6.95
C ALA A 198 -11.79 -14.40 -5.81
N VAL A 199 -11.76 -13.95 -4.54
CA VAL A 199 -12.16 -14.76 -3.38
C VAL A 199 -13.63 -15.17 -3.50
N GLU A 200 -14.52 -14.24 -3.87
CA GLU A 200 -15.97 -14.54 -4.03
C GLU A 200 -16.20 -15.53 -5.18
N PHE A 201 -15.47 -15.39 -6.28
CA PHE A 201 -15.54 -16.34 -7.39
C PHE A 201 -15.15 -17.77 -6.98
N LEU A 202 -14.15 -17.90 -6.11
CA LEU A 202 -13.65 -19.18 -5.59
C LEU A 202 -14.09 -19.47 -4.12
N LYS A 203 -15.20 -18.91 -3.69
CA LYS A 203 -15.69 -18.99 -2.30
C LYS A 203 -15.81 -20.41 -1.72
N ASN A 204 -15.93 -21.42 -2.56
CA ASN A 204 -15.95 -22.81 -2.13
C ASN A 204 -14.58 -23.32 -1.60
N LYS A 205 -13.50 -22.58 -1.83
CA LYS A 205 -12.15 -22.87 -1.31
C LYS A 205 -11.87 -22.20 0.04
N PHE A 206 -12.72 -21.27 0.46
CA PHE A 206 -12.54 -20.46 1.66
C PHE A 206 -13.66 -20.70 2.67
N THR A 207 -13.36 -20.52 3.95
CA THR A 207 -14.38 -20.36 4.97
C THR A 207 -14.73 -18.88 5.08
N ILE A 208 -15.87 -18.50 4.54
CA ILE A 208 -16.37 -17.11 4.59
C ILE A 208 -17.29 -16.96 5.80
N VAL A 209 -17.06 -15.89 6.57
CA VAL A 209 -17.84 -15.54 7.75
C VAL A 209 -18.29 -14.08 7.68
N ALA A 210 -19.21 -13.70 8.54
CA ALA A 210 -19.62 -12.32 8.77
C ALA A 210 -19.37 -11.97 10.23
N SER A 211 -19.05 -10.71 10.50
CA SER A 211 -18.90 -10.22 11.87
C SER A 211 -20.25 -10.25 12.61
N PRO A 212 -20.26 -10.52 13.92
CA PRO A 212 -21.48 -10.41 14.71
C PRO A 212 -21.99 -8.95 14.64
N LYS A 213 -23.31 -8.79 14.47
CA LYS A 213 -23.90 -7.46 14.44
C LYS A 213 -23.58 -6.72 15.74
N LYS A 214 -23.01 -5.53 15.63
CA LYS A 214 -22.86 -4.64 16.79
C LYS A 214 -24.26 -4.29 17.31
N ASP A 215 -24.61 -4.71 18.52
CA ASP A 215 -25.88 -4.34 19.14
C ASP A 215 -25.90 -2.81 19.35
N THR A 216 -26.68 -2.11 18.53
CA THR A 216 -26.91 -0.65 18.62
C THR A 216 -27.82 -0.26 19.81
N ASN A 217 -28.00 -1.13 20.80
CA ASN A 217 -28.94 -0.96 21.91
C ASN A 217 -28.29 -0.54 23.24
N SER A 218 -27.22 0.32 23.23
CA SER A 218 -26.68 0.86 24.51
C SER A 218 -26.85 2.37 24.68
N GLU A 219 -27.75 3.03 23.96
CA GLU A 219 -28.13 4.43 24.24
C GLU A 219 -29.63 4.57 24.54
N SER A 220 -30.09 4.03 25.66
CA SER A 220 -31.37 4.46 26.24
C SER A 220 -31.51 4.07 27.70
N PHE A 221 -30.58 4.45 28.56
CA PHE A 221 -30.82 4.45 30.02
C PHE A 221 -30.10 5.63 30.67
N LEU A 222 -30.51 6.85 30.37
CA LEU A 222 -30.32 8.02 31.25
C LEU A 222 -31.41 9.04 30.96
N ASP A 223 -32.64 8.74 31.37
CA ASP A 223 -33.64 9.74 31.70
C ASP A 223 -34.60 9.11 32.74
N ASN A 224 -34.29 9.35 33.99
CA ASN A 224 -35.24 9.52 35.09
C ASN A 224 -34.55 10.21 36.28
#